data_cdbed840825f628efc4f780c656cbde0
#
_entry.id   cdbed840825f628efc4f780c656cbde0
#
_cell.length_a   1.000
_cell.length_b   1.000
_cell.length_c   1.000
_cell.angle_alpha   90.00
_cell.angle_beta   90.00
_cell.angle_gamma   90.00
#
_symmetry.space_group_name_H-M   'P 1'
#
loop_
_entity.id
_entity.type
_entity.pdbx_description
1 polymer ?
#
loop_
_entity_poly.entity_id
_entity_poly.type
_entity_poly.pdbx_seq_one_letter_code
_entity_poly.pdbx_strand_id
1 'polypeptide(L)'
;MFDKLEAVVNRYEQIGEELTHPEIVSNNELFRKLMKEHSELTPIVEKYREYAAAKESERQALEILGESNLDKELKELAEEELKEAKENIAVFADELKILLLPKDPNDDKNVIVEIRGGAGGEEAALFAGSLFRMYSMYAESRRWSIEITNANETELGGYKEISFMIEGEGAYSRFKYESGVHRVQRVQDTETQVRIHTSTVTVAVLPEAEDVELEINPADLKIDTFRSSGAGGQHINKTSSAIRVTHLPTGTVVECQDERSQFKNKDKALKILRSRLLDAAQREHDEAIASDRKSQVGTGDRSERIRTYNYPQGRLTDHRIGLTLYKLEQILNGDLDEVIDALITHYRAEALNAEQEQDL
;
A
#
# COMPACT_ATOMS: atom_id res chain seq x y z
N MET A 1 4.31 20.71 -14.80
CA MET A 1 3.31 20.48 -13.74
C MET A 1 1.89 20.84 -14.20
N PHE A 2 1.65 22.09 -14.61
CA PHE A 2 0.29 22.55 -14.96
C PHE A 2 -0.31 21.86 -16.21
N ASP A 3 0.49 21.49 -17.21
CA ASP A 3 0.02 20.73 -18.37
C ASP A 3 -0.54 19.35 -17.98
N LYS A 4 0.02 18.74 -16.92
CA LYS A 4 -0.48 17.49 -16.37
C LYS A 4 -1.84 17.67 -15.68
N LEU A 5 -2.08 18.82 -15.01
CA LEU A 5 -3.34 19.12 -14.32
C LEU A 5 -4.51 19.34 -15.29
N GLU A 6 -4.28 20.01 -16.42
CA GLU A 6 -5.31 20.13 -17.45
C GLU A 6 -5.72 18.78 -18.04
N ALA A 7 -4.74 17.87 -18.24
CA ALA A 7 -5.03 16.52 -18.68
C ALA A 7 -5.87 15.73 -17.63
N VAL A 8 -5.59 15.92 -16.34
CA VAL A 8 -6.36 15.32 -15.22
C VAL A 8 -7.80 15.84 -15.21
N VAL A 9 -8.00 17.16 -15.37
CA VAL A 9 -9.35 17.74 -15.43
C VAL A 9 -10.12 17.21 -16.63
N ASN A 10 -9.51 17.16 -17.82
CA ASN A 10 -10.12 16.63 -19.02
C ASN A 10 -10.51 15.16 -18.85
N ARG A 11 -9.63 14.35 -18.21
CA ARG A 11 -9.93 12.95 -17.92
C ARG A 11 -11.08 12.78 -16.94
N TYR A 12 -11.12 13.61 -15.89
CA TYR A 12 -12.23 13.62 -14.92
C TYR A 12 -13.57 13.93 -15.58
N GLU A 13 -13.62 14.94 -16.47
CA GLU A 13 -14.83 15.30 -17.20
C GLU A 13 -15.27 14.19 -18.17
N GLN A 14 -14.31 13.56 -18.88
CA GLN A 14 -14.59 12.42 -19.73
C GLN A 14 -15.19 11.24 -18.95
N ILE A 15 -14.62 10.91 -17.78
CA ILE A 15 -15.17 9.83 -16.94
C ILE A 15 -16.59 10.20 -16.47
N GLY A 16 -16.82 11.45 -16.10
CA GLY A 16 -18.17 11.94 -15.75
C GLY A 16 -19.18 11.73 -16.88
N GLU A 17 -18.79 11.99 -18.13
CA GLU A 17 -19.60 11.71 -19.30
C GLU A 17 -19.80 10.19 -19.54
N GLU A 18 -18.69 9.43 -19.50
CA GLU A 18 -18.73 7.98 -19.69
C GLU A 18 -19.66 7.28 -18.68
N LEU A 19 -19.67 7.70 -17.42
CA LEU A 19 -20.53 7.17 -16.37
C LEU A 19 -22.04 7.40 -16.62
N THR A 20 -22.42 8.31 -17.52
CA THR A 20 -23.81 8.54 -17.91
C THR A 20 -24.30 7.58 -19.01
N HIS A 21 -23.39 6.86 -19.68
CA HIS A 21 -23.75 5.97 -20.78
C HIS A 21 -24.40 4.67 -20.27
N PRO A 22 -25.57 4.26 -20.82
CA PRO A 22 -26.29 3.06 -20.37
C PRO A 22 -25.47 1.76 -20.52
N GLU A 23 -24.58 1.69 -21.50
CA GLU A 23 -23.71 0.54 -21.76
C GLU A 23 -22.70 0.33 -20.62
N ILE A 24 -22.18 1.41 -20.05
CA ILE A 24 -21.22 1.39 -18.94
C ILE A 24 -21.95 1.07 -17.63
N VAL A 25 -23.12 1.65 -17.40
CA VAL A 25 -23.96 1.38 -16.22
C VAL A 25 -24.36 -0.10 -16.15
N SER A 26 -24.56 -0.76 -17.30
CA SER A 26 -24.88 -2.19 -17.36
C SER A 26 -23.68 -3.12 -17.10
N ASN A 27 -22.44 -2.62 -17.23
CA ASN A 27 -21.22 -3.36 -16.97
C ASN A 27 -20.66 -3.01 -15.58
N ASN A 28 -21.02 -3.80 -14.57
CA ASN A 28 -20.66 -3.56 -13.17
C ASN A 28 -19.13 -3.41 -12.94
N GLU A 29 -18.31 -4.13 -13.68
CA GLU A 29 -16.86 -4.12 -13.49
C GLU A 29 -16.24 -2.82 -14.04
N LEU A 30 -16.62 -2.44 -15.24
CA LEU A 30 -16.18 -1.19 -15.86
C LEU A 30 -16.72 0.02 -15.09
N PHE A 31 -17.97 -0.03 -14.64
CA PHE A 31 -18.59 1.03 -13.85
C PHE A 31 -17.82 1.26 -12.53
N ARG A 32 -17.49 0.17 -11.81
CA ARG A 32 -16.70 0.27 -10.56
C ARG A 32 -15.32 0.87 -10.81
N LYS A 33 -14.65 0.45 -11.88
CA LYS A 33 -13.34 0.96 -12.24
C LYS A 33 -13.37 2.47 -12.53
N LEU A 34 -14.34 2.91 -13.33
CA LEU A 34 -14.50 4.33 -13.65
C LEU A 34 -14.91 5.16 -12.42
N MET A 35 -15.81 4.64 -11.58
CA MET A 35 -16.18 5.31 -10.33
C MET A 35 -15.00 5.46 -9.37
N LYS A 36 -14.13 4.43 -9.27
CA LYS A 36 -12.91 4.52 -8.46
C LYS A 36 -11.97 5.59 -9.02
N GLU A 37 -11.70 5.58 -10.33
CA GLU A 37 -10.87 6.59 -11.00
C GLU A 37 -11.44 8.01 -10.81
N HIS A 38 -12.75 8.19 -10.96
CA HIS A 38 -13.42 9.47 -10.72
C HIS A 38 -13.25 9.95 -9.28
N SER A 39 -13.46 9.06 -8.30
CA SER A 39 -13.28 9.39 -6.88
C SER A 39 -11.83 9.77 -6.53
N GLU A 40 -10.86 9.14 -7.17
CA GLU A 40 -9.44 9.44 -6.99
C GLU A 40 -9.04 10.80 -7.57
N LEU A 41 -9.64 11.19 -8.70
CA LEU A 41 -9.37 12.48 -9.36
C LEU A 41 -10.13 13.65 -8.74
N THR A 42 -11.26 13.39 -8.06
CA THR A 42 -12.13 14.43 -7.47
C THR A 42 -11.35 15.42 -6.59
N PRO A 43 -10.57 15.02 -5.59
CA PRO A 43 -9.86 15.96 -4.71
C PRO A 43 -8.81 16.79 -5.46
N ILE A 44 -8.19 16.24 -6.50
CA ILE A 44 -7.22 16.94 -7.34
C ILE A 44 -7.92 18.05 -8.15
N VAL A 45 -9.06 17.71 -8.76
CA VAL A 45 -9.83 18.65 -9.60
C VAL A 45 -10.46 19.75 -8.76
N GLU A 46 -11.01 19.43 -7.58
CA GLU A 46 -11.55 20.41 -6.66
C GLU A 46 -10.48 21.42 -6.23
N LYS A 47 -9.32 20.91 -5.81
CA LYS A 47 -8.20 21.76 -5.39
C LYS A 47 -7.63 22.59 -6.54
N TYR A 48 -7.58 22.04 -7.74
CA TYR A 48 -7.17 22.78 -8.94
C TYR A 48 -8.14 23.91 -9.28
N ARG A 49 -9.45 23.68 -9.11
CA ARG A 49 -10.46 24.74 -9.29
C ARG A 49 -10.30 25.88 -8.29
N GLU A 50 -9.99 25.58 -7.02
CA GLU A 50 -9.68 26.58 -6.00
C GLU A 50 -8.41 27.37 -6.37
N TYR A 51 -7.36 26.68 -6.82
CA TYR A 51 -6.14 27.31 -7.31
C TYR A 51 -6.39 28.22 -8.51
N ALA A 52 -7.17 27.75 -9.49
CA ALA A 52 -7.51 28.52 -10.68
C ALA A 52 -8.35 29.76 -10.33
N ALA A 53 -9.28 29.64 -9.39
CA ALA A 53 -10.06 30.76 -8.87
C ALA A 53 -9.17 31.82 -8.19
N ALA A 54 -8.23 31.38 -7.35
CA ALA A 54 -7.27 32.27 -6.69
C ALA A 54 -6.36 33.02 -7.72
N LYS A 55 -5.94 32.29 -8.77
CA LYS A 55 -5.19 32.89 -9.89
C LYS A 55 -6.01 33.93 -10.66
N GLU A 56 -7.28 33.66 -10.87
CA GLU A 56 -8.18 34.62 -11.52
C GLU A 56 -8.40 35.84 -10.63
N SER A 57 -8.57 35.70 -9.31
CA SER A 57 -8.63 36.81 -8.35
C SER A 57 -7.34 37.65 -8.36
N GLU A 58 -6.16 36.99 -8.39
CA GLU A 58 -4.88 37.70 -8.54
C GLU A 58 -4.84 38.55 -9.82
N ARG A 59 -5.28 37.99 -10.97
CA ARG A 59 -5.32 38.64 -12.24
C ARG A 59 -6.24 39.87 -12.20
N GLN A 60 -7.44 39.71 -11.63
CA GLN A 60 -8.43 40.80 -11.53
C GLN A 60 -7.93 41.92 -10.60
N ALA A 61 -7.34 41.58 -9.45
CA ALA A 61 -6.76 42.57 -8.54
C ALA A 61 -5.62 43.36 -9.20
N LEU A 62 -4.76 42.70 -9.97
CA LEU A 62 -3.67 43.35 -10.72
C LEU A 62 -4.20 44.24 -11.84
N GLU A 63 -5.28 43.85 -12.53
CA GLU A 63 -5.92 44.65 -13.57
C GLU A 63 -6.53 45.92 -12.98
N ILE A 64 -7.23 45.80 -11.84
CA ILE A 64 -7.77 46.97 -11.11
C ILE A 64 -6.64 47.91 -10.67
N LEU A 65 -5.56 47.40 -10.08
CA LEU A 65 -4.40 48.19 -9.63
C LEU A 65 -3.64 48.85 -10.78
N GLY A 66 -3.80 48.37 -12.03
CA GLY A 66 -3.23 48.95 -13.25
C GLY A 66 -3.99 50.17 -13.79
N GLU A 67 -5.20 50.46 -13.31
CA GLU A 67 -6.00 51.59 -13.77
C GLU A 67 -5.45 52.92 -13.24
N SER A 68 -5.36 53.94 -14.11
CA SER A 68 -4.68 55.21 -13.82
C SER A 68 -5.44 56.19 -12.90
N ASN A 69 -6.72 55.90 -12.54
CA ASN A 69 -7.58 56.78 -11.73
C ASN A 69 -8.37 55.98 -10.68
N LEU A 70 -7.67 55.21 -9.85
CA LEU A 70 -8.31 54.47 -8.76
C LEU A 70 -8.63 55.35 -7.56
N ASP A 71 -9.82 55.18 -7.02
CA ASP A 71 -10.20 55.70 -5.73
C ASP A 71 -9.37 55.00 -4.61
N LYS A 72 -9.03 55.75 -3.57
CA LYS A 72 -8.13 55.22 -2.49
C LYS A 72 -8.69 54.01 -1.82
N GLU A 73 -10.01 53.94 -1.58
CA GLU A 73 -10.68 52.80 -0.98
C GLU A 73 -10.63 51.55 -1.88
N LEU A 74 -10.82 51.74 -3.19
CA LEU A 74 -10.75 50.67 -4.18
C LEU A 74 -9.32 50.12 -4.32
N LYS A 75 -8.32 50.99 -4.19
CA LYS A 75 -6.91 50.58 -4.22
C LYS A 75 -6.54 49.74 -2.99
N GLU A 76 -6.95 50.19 -1.78
CA GLU A 76 -6.70 49.42 -0.53
C GLU A 76 -7.37 48.04 -0.57
N LEU A 77 -8.61 47.96 -1.10
CA LEU A 77 -9.33 46.70 -1.26
C LEU A 77 -8.63 45.74 -2.25
N ALA A 78 -8.20 46.27 -3.41
CA ALA A 78 -7.51 45.48 -4.42
C ALA A 78 -6.11 45.01 -3.95
N GLU A 79 -5.41 45.81 -3.13
CA GLU A 79 -4.13 45.40 -2.49
C GLU A 79 -4.36 44.29 -1.47
N GLU A 80 -5.45 44.30 -0.70
CA GLU A 80 -5.81 43.26 0.25
C GLU A 80 -6.22 41.97 -0.47
N GLU A 81 -7.06 42.03 -1.49
CA GLU A 81 -7.43 40.90 -2.35
C GLU A 81 -6.21 40.27 -3.04
N LEU A 82 -5.28 41.12 -3.55
CA LEU A 82 -4.05 40.65 -4.17
C LEU A 82 -3.18 39.87 -3.19
N LYS A 83 -3.09 40.34 -1.94
CA LYS A 83 -2.32 39.67 -0.89
C LYS A 83 -2.93 38.33 -0.53
N GLU A 84 -4.24 38.29 -0.28
CA GLU A 84 -4.98 37.07 0.02
C GLU A 84 -4.88 36.03 -1.11
N ALA A 85 -5.07 36.50 -2.37
CA ALA A 85 -4.95 35.63 -3.54
C ALA A 85 -3.55 35.01 -3.66
N LYS A 86 -2.47 35.78 -3.40
CA LYS A 86 -1.10 35.23 -3.43
C LYS A 86 -0.82 34.23 -2.33
N GLU A 87 -1.32 34.45 -1.12
CA GLU A 87 -1.22 33.52 -0.02
C GLU A 87 -1.95 32.21 -0.35
N ASN A 88 -3.18 32.31 -0.85
CA ASN A 88 -3.99 31.17 -1.27
C ASN A 88 -3.35 30.37 -2.43
N ILE A 89 -2.80 31.04 -3.44
CA ILE A 89 -2.08 30.41 -4.55
C ILE A 89 -0.90 29.58 -4.04
N ALA A 90 -0.12 30.10 -3.09
CA ALA A 90 1.02 29.37 -2.54
C ALA A 90 0.57 28.11 -1.78
N VAL A 91 -0.46 28.22 -0.94
CA VAL A 91 -1.03 27.11 -0.17
C VAL A 91 -1.60 26.05 -1.11
N PHE A 92 -2.45 26.43 -2.05
CA PHE A 92 -3.10 25.49 -2.97
C PHE A 92 -2.09 24.84 -3.94
N ALA A 93 -1.02 25.56 -4.33
CA ALA A 93 0.04 24.97 -5.13
C ALA A 93 0.80 23.86 -4.38
N ASP A 94 1.06 24.04 -3.09
CA ASP A 94 1.72 23.02 -2.28
C ASP A 94 0.79 21.84 -1.98
N GLU A 95 -0.49 22.08 -1.73
CA GLU A 95 -1.50 21.01 -1.58
C GLU A 95 -1.67 20.20 -2.88
N LEU A 96 -1.69 20.87 -4.05
CA LEU A 96 -1.74 20.19 -5.34
C LEU A 96 -0.51 19.32 -5.61
N LYS A 97 0.68 19.78 -5.23
CA LYS A 97 1.89 18.95 -5.33
C LYS A 97 1.73 17.63 -4.54
N ILE A 98 1.18 17.74 -3.32
CA ILE A 98 0.95 16.55 -2.47
C ILE A 98 -0.10 15.62 -3.09
N LEU A 99 -1.18 16.16 -3.66
CA LEU A 99 -2.24 15.38 -4.28
C LEU A 99 -1.81 14.70 -5.60
N LEU A 100 -0.83 15.27 -6.29
CA LEU A 100 -0.28 14.71 -7.53
C LEU A 100 0.79 13.64 -7.32
N LEU A 101 1.26 13.44 -6.07
CA LEU A 101 2.16 12.33 -5.78
C LEU A 101 1.50 11.00 -6.16
N PRO A 102 2.22 10.09 -6.79
CA PRO A 102 1.69 8.79 -7.11
C PRO A 102 1.23 8.10 -5.83
N LYS A 103 -0.06 7.74 -5.78
CA LYS A 103 -0.60 6.95 -4.68
C LYS A 103 -0.04 5.54 -4.77
N ASP A 104 0.33 4.97 -3.63
CA ASP A 104 0.65 3.56 -3.55
C ASP A 104 -0.61 2.75 -3.93
N PRO A 105 -0.54 1.85 -4.93
CA PRO A 105 -1.70 1.06 -5.34
C PRO A 105 -2.25 0.17 -4.22
N ASN A 106 -1.48 -0.05 -3.18
CA ASN A 106 -1.88 -0.83 -2.02
C ASN A 106 -2.59 -0.01 -0.92
N ASP A 107 -2.59 1.34 -1.03
CA ASP A 107 -3.13 2.21 0.03
C ASP A 107 -4.60 1.92 0.39
N ASP A 108 -5.41 1.49 -0.57
CA ASP A 108 -6.83 1.16 -0.36
C ASP A 108 -7.07 -0.28 0.14
N LYS A 109 -6.02 -1.12 0.18
CA LYS A 109 -6.13 -2.54 0.55
C LYS A 109 -6.30 -2.71 2.06
N ASN A 110 -6.83 -3.87 2.43
CA ASN A 110 -6.74 -4.38 3.79
C ASN A 110 -5.27 -4.66 4.15
N VAL A 111 -4.98 -4.77 5.41
CA VAL A 111 -3.61 -4.92 5.89
C VAL A 111 -3.46 -6.15 6.79
N ILE A 112 -2.39 -6.88 6.59
CA ILE A 112 -1.95 -7.96 7.45
C ILE A 112 -0.81 -7.43 8.32
N VAL A 113 -0.99 -7.50 9.63
CA VAL A 113 0.01 -7.08 10.62
C VAL A 113 0.53 -8.31 11.36
N GLU A 114 1.85 -8.49 11.35
CA GLU A 114 2.54 -9.55 12.06
C GLU A 114 3.43 -8.94 13.14
N ILE A 115 3.20 -9.32 14.39
CA ILE A 115 3.97 -8.84 15.55
C ILE A 115 4.72 -10.01 16.13
N ARG A 116 6.05 -9.89 16.28
CA ARG A 116 6.91 -10.94 16.87
C ARG A 116 7.75 -10.37 17.99
N GLY A 117 7.81 -11.09 19.10
CA GLY A 117 8.76 -10.78 20.18
C GLY A 117 10.20 -10.91 19.66
N GLY A 118 10.99 -9.85 19.84
CA GLY A 118 12.42 -9.81 19.52
C GLY A 118 13.30 -10.09 20.75
N ALA A 119 14.28 -9.22 20.97
CA ALA A 119 15.16 -9.33 22.15
C ALA A 119 14.42 -8.94 23.44
N GLY A 120 14.38 -9.82 24.44
CA GLY A 120 13.77 -9.53 25.75
C GLY A 120 12.94 -10.65 26.35
N GLY A 121 12.82 -11.79 25.65
CA GLY A 121 12.09 -12.95 26.14
C GLY A 121 10.61 -12.66 26.44
N GLU A 122 10.14 -12.99 27.65
CA GLU A 122 8.75 -12.80 28.06
C GLU A 122 8.31 -11.34 28.04
N GLU A 123 9.20 -10.41 28.35
CA GLU A 123 8.93 -8.96 28.28
C GLU A 123 8.60 -8.52 26.85
N ALA A 124 9.33 -9.04 25.87
CA ALA A 124 9.03 -8.79 24.47
C ALA A 124 7.65 -9.36 24.07
N ALA A 125 7.30 -10.54 24.59
CA ALA A 125 5.99 -11.14 24.34
C ALA A 125 4.83 -10.32 24.96
N LEU A 126 5.00 -9.84 26.18
CA LEU A 126 4.02 -8.97 26.83
C LEU A 126 3.87 -7.62 26.09
N PHE A 127 4.98 -7.08 25.58
CA PHE A 127 4.92 -5.85 24.80
C PHE A 127 4.28 -6.07 23.43
N ALA A 128 4.47 -7.24 22.80
CA ALA A 128 3.74 -7.63 21.59
C ALA A 128 2.22 -7.60 21.83
N GLY A 129 1.77 -8.12 22.98
CA GLY A 129 0.37 -8.00 23.40
C GLY A 129 -0.11 -6.54 23.58
N SER A 130 0.76 -5.68 24.11
CA SER A 130 0.44 -4.26 24.27
C SER A 130 0.31 -3.55 22.91
N LEU A 131 1.17 -3.88 21.94
CA LEU A 131 1.08 -3.35 20.57
C LEU A 131 -0.16 -3.87 19.84
N PHE A 132 -0.46 -5.16 19.96
CA PHE A 132 -1.69 -5.72 19.39
C PHE A 132 -2.93 -5.01 19.93
N ARG A 133 -3.01 -4.80 21.25
CA ARG A 133 -4.11 -4.05 21.87
C ARG A 133 -4.18 -2.62 21.33
N MET A 134 -3.06 -1.92 21.26
CA MET A 134 -2.97 -0.56 20.72
C MET A 134 -3.52 -0.46 19.30
N TYR A 135 -3.11 -1.37 18.42
CA TYR A 135 -3.58 -1.42 17.03
C TYR A 135 -5.05 -1.83 16.94
N SER A 136 -5.51 -2.73 17.82
CA SER A 136 -6.92 -3.11 17.89
C SER A 136 -7.82 -1.93 18.27
N MET A 137 -7.43 -1.16 19.28
CA MET A 137 -8.19 0.01 19.70
C MET A 137 -8.17 1.12 18.63
N TYR A 138 -7.05 1.27 17.92
CA TYR A 138 -6.98 2.19 16.79
C TYR A 138 -7.90 1.78 15.64
N ALA A 139 -7.88 0.52 15.24
CA ALA A 139 -8.76 -0.01 14.20
C ALA A 139 -10.25 0.13 14.59
N GLU A 140 -10.61 -0.17 15.85
CA GLU A 140 -11.97 0.01 16.37
C GLU A 140 -12.41 1.48 16.29
N SER A 141 -11.53 2.43 16.64
CA SER A 141 -11.83 3.88 16.52
C SER A 141 -12.14 4.31 15.10
N ARG A 142 -11.54 3.63 14.12
CA ARG A 142 -11.75 3.83 12.68
C ARG A 142 -12.90 3.00 12.11
N ARG A 143 -13.56 2.17 12.93
CA ARG A 143 -14.63 1.23 12.54
C ARG A 143 -14.15 0.16 11.56
N TRP A 144 -12.88 -0.22 11.65
CA TRP A 144 -12.31 -1.33 10.90
C TRP A 144 -12.49 -2.63 11.67
N SER A 145 -12.67 -3.75 10.97
CA SER A 145 -12.74 -5.08 11.58
C SER A 145 -11.35 -5.68 11.74
N ILE A 146 -11.21 -6.55 12.75
CA ILE A 146 -9.96 -7.27 13.00
C ILE A 146 -10.25 -8.75 13.04
N GLU A 147 -9.46 -9.53 12.28
CA GLU A 147 -9.48 -10.97 12.30
C GLU A 147 -8.09 -11.51 12.66
N ILE A 148 -8.00 -12.29 13.73
CA ILE A 148 -6.74 -12.94 14.13
C ILE A 148 -6.53 -14.16 13.26
N THR A 149 -5.45 -14.18 12.47
CA THR A 149 -5.10 -15.28 11.59
C THR A 149 -4.20 -16.32 12.27
N ASN A 150 -3.31 -15.86 13.15
CA ASN A 150 -2.42 -16.75 13.92
C ASN A 150 -2.06 -16.09 15.25
N ALA A 151 -2.03 -16.88 16.33
CA ALA A 151 -1.61 -16.41 17.65
C ALA A 151 -0.82 -17.50 18.39
N ASN A 152 0.37 -17.13 18.89
CA ASN A 152 1.19 -17.97 19.76
C ASN A 152 1.32 -17.27 21.11
N GLU A 153 0.39 -17.58 22.00
CA GLU A 153 0.29 -16.99 23.33
C GLU A 153 1.35 -17.52 24.30
N THR A 154 1.73 -16.71 25.28
CA THR A 154 2.58 -17.11 26.39
C THR A 154 1.77 -17.32 27.66
N GLU A 155 2.31 -18.05 28.64
CA GLU A 155 1.63 -18.33 29.92
C GLU A 155 1.28 -17.04 30.71
N LEU A 156 2.03 -15.97 30.46
CA LEU A 156 1.81 -14.66 31.13
C LEU A 156 0.87 -13.71 30.33
N GLY A 157 0.18 -14.19 29.30
CA GLY A 157 -0.79 -13.41 28.53
C GLY A 157 -0.17 -12.48 27.47
N GLY A 158 1.08 -12.71 27.09
CA GLY A 158 1.72 -12.06 25.93
C GLY A 158 1.69 -12.94 24.69
N TYR A 159 2.27 -12.48 23.58
CA TYR A 159 2.39 -13.21 22.34
C TYR A 159 3.85 -13.34 21.93
N LYS A 160 4.31 -14.57 21.68
CA LYS A 160 5.59 -14.80 20.99
C LYS A 160 5.48 -14.32 19.55
N GLU A 161 4.33 -14.58 18.95
CA GLU A 161 3.94 -14.15 17.62
C GLU A 161 2.42 -13.99 17.56
N ILE A 162 1.95 -12.93 16.92
CA ILE A 162 0.55 -12.75 16.58
C ILE A 162 0.45 -12.13 15.20
N SER A 163 -0.42 -12.69 14.35
CA SER A 163 -0.75 -12.18 13.03
C SER A 163 -2.23 -11.96 12.94
N PHE A 164 -2.63 -10.82 12.40
CA PHE A 164 -4.03 -10.45 12.26
C PHE A 164 -4.23 -9.58 11.03
N MET A 165 -5.41 -9.67 10.45
CA MET A 165 -5.86 -8.84 9.34
C MET A 165 -6.73 -7.70 9.88
N ILE A 166 -6.55 -6.52 9.33
CA ILE A 166 -7.41 -5.35 9.56
C ILE A 166 -8.08 -5.03 8.24
N GLU A 167 -9.40 -5.16 8.23
CA GLU A 167 -10.23 -4.90 7.07
C GLU A 167 -10.88 -3.51 7.20
N GLY A 168 -10.61 -2.67 6.24
CA GLY A 168 -11.16 -1.32 6.18
C GLY A 168 -10.53 -0.48 5.08
N GLU A 169 -11.30 0.43 4.54
CA GLU A 169 -10.83 1.34 3.50
C GLU A 169 -9.66 2.19 3.99
N GLY A 170 -8.54 2.12 3.28
CA GLY A 170 -7.33 2.86 3.62
C GLY A 170 -6.55 2.31 4.81
N ALA A 171 -6.84 1.09 5.29
CA ALA A 171 -6.16 0.50 6.43
C ALA A 171 -4.64 0.37 6.19
N TYR A 172 -4.22 -0.14 5.01
CA TYR A 172 -2.81 -0.24 4.67
C TYR A 172 -2.11 1.12 4.64
N SER A 173 -2.75 2.16 4.12
CA SER A 173 -2.17 3.51 4.02
C SER A 173 -1.75 4.09 5.37
N ARG A 174 -2.43 3.69 6.44
CA ARG A 174 -2.15 4.11 7.82
C ARG A 174 -1.11 3.22 8.49
N PHE A 175 -1.23 1.91 8.33
CA PHE A 175 -0.38 0.95 9.00
C PHE A 175 0.99 0.75 8.35
N LYS A 176 1.18 1.06 7.07
CA LYS A 176 2.45 0.86 6.35
C LYS A 176 3.67 1.49 7.03
N TYR A 177 3.46 2.56 7.81
CA TYR A 177 4.51 3.23 8.58
C TYR A 177 4.77 2.60 9.95
N GLU A 178 4.03 1.58 10.35
CA GLU A 178 4.22 0.86 11.61
C GLU A 178 5.22 -0.30 11.48
N SER A 179 5.66 -0.62 10.28
CA SER A 179 6.64 -1.69 10.03
C SER A 179 8.03 -1.33 10.57
N GLY A 180 8.66 -2.28 11.26
CA GLY A 180 10.01 -2.13 11.81
C GLY A 180 10.17 -2.64 13.23
N VAL A 181 11.24 -2.21 13.89
CA VAL A 181 11.58 -2.60 15.26
C VAL A 181 11.06 -1.59 16.28
N HIS A 182 10.15 -2.01 17.14
CA HIS A 182 9.60 -1.22 18.25
C HIS A 182 10.35 -1.57 19.54
N ARG A 183 10.87 -0.57 20.21
CA ARG A 183 11.64 -0.73 21.44
C ARG A 183 10.86 -0.23 22.65
N VAL A 184 10.74 -1.07 23.67
CA VAL A 184 10.11 -0.71 24.95
C VAL A 184 11.17 -0.55 26.06
N GLN A 185 10.96 0.42 26.92
CA GLN A 185 11.74 0.65 28.13
C GLN A 185 10.75 0.73 29.29
N ARG A 186 10.71 -0.33 30.12
CA ARG A 186 9.89 -0.35 31.33
C ARG A 186 10.55 -1.21 32.41
N VAL A 187 10.11 -1.03 33.66
CA VAL A 187 10.43 -1.92 34.76
C VAL A 187 9.49 -3.11 34.66
N GLN A 188 10.03 -4.33 34.68
CA GLN A 188 9.20 -5.56 34.69
C GLN A 188 8.51 -5.71 36.05
N ASP A 189 7.28 -6.21 36.04
CA ASP A 189 6.53 -6.50 37.27
C ASP A 189 7.21 -7.57 38.14
N THR A 190 8.06 -8.41 37.54
CA THR A 190 8.85 -9.46 38.20
C THR A 190 10.20 -8.97 38.73
N GLU A 191 10.59 -7.71 38.45
CA GLU A 191 11.92 -7.19 38.82
C GLU A 191 11.90 -6.55 40.21
N THR A 192 12.57 -7.20 41.15
CA THR A 192 12.66 -6.74 42.55
C THR A 192 13.59 -5.54 42.74
N GLN A 193 14.50 -5.25 41.81
CA GLN A 193 15.51 -4.17 41.88
C GLN A 193 15.12 -2.92 41.09
N VAL A 194 13.90 -2.82 40.58
CA VAL A 194 13.37 -1.66 39.83
C VAL A 194 14.29 -1.23 38.65
N ARG A 195 14.96 -2.17 38.02
CA ARG A 195 15.82 -1.86 36.86
C ARG A 195 14.96 -1.72 35.61
N ILE A 196 15.28 -0.70 34.81
CA ILE A 196 14.65 -0.50 33.50
C ILE A 196 15.19 -1.53 32.52
N HIS A 197 14.34 -2.42 32.04
CA HIS A 197 14.65 -3.36 30.97
C HIS A 197 14.33 -2.74 29.61
N THR A 198 15.11 -3.16 28.60
CA THR A 198 14.91 -2.74 27.23
C THR A 198 14.64 -3.98 26.38
N SER A 199 13.43 -4.06 25.83
CA SER A 199 13.01 -5.16 24.97
C SER A 199 12.61 -4.65 23.60
N THR A 200 12.57 -5.53 22.60
CA THR A 200 12.19 -5.19 21.24
C THR A 200 11.11 -6.15 20.72
N VAL A 201 10.27 -5.61 19.88
CA VAL A 201 9.26 -6.32 19.10
C VAL A 201 9.40 -5.89 17.65
N THR A 202 9.29 -6.83 16.75
CA THR A 202 9.28 -6.55 15.32
C THR A 202 7.85 -6.56 14.80
N VAL A 203 7.53 -5.58 13.97
CA VAL A 203 6.22 -5.46 13.30
C VAL A 203 6.46 -5.51 11.80
N ALA A 204 5.81 -6.45 11.12
CA ALA A 204 5.71 -6.47 9.67
C ALA A 204 4.30 -6.06 9.26
N VAL A 205 4.20 -5.26 8.22
CA VAL A 205 2.94 -4.75 7.70
C VAL A 205 2.90 -5.03 6.21
N LEU A 206 1.96 -5.86 5.80
CA LEU A 206 1.82 -6.33 4.43
C LEU A 206 0.43 -5.98 3.90
N PRO A 207 0.29 -5.56 2.63
CA PRO A 207 -1.03 -5.44 2.03
C PRO A 207 -1.65 -6.82 1.88
N GLU A 208 -2.98 -6.89 1.91
CA GLU A 208 -3.69 -8.12 1.57
C GLU A 208 -3.31 -8.56 0.16
N ALA A 209 -2.88 -9.82 0.04
CA ALA A 209 -2.50 -10.38 -1.25
C ALA A 209 -3.75 -10.69 -2.09
N GLU A 210 -3.71 -10.33 -3.35
CA GLU A 210 -4.71 -10.75 -4.33
C GLU A 210 -4.40 -12.17 -4.81
N ASP A 211 -5.45 -12.93 -5.14
CA ASP A 211 -5.27 -14.24 -5.75
C ASP A 211 -4.50 -14.13 -7.07
N VAL A 212 -3.52 -14.99 -7.25
CA VAL A 212 -2.75 -15.03 -8.49
C VAL A 212 -3.61 -15.63 -9.59
N GLU A 213 -4.18 -14.77 -10.42
CA GLU A 213 -4.90 -15.21 -11.63
C GLU A 213 -3.92 -15.42 -12.79
N LEU A 214 -3.98 -16.59 -13.39
CA LEU A 214 -3.16 -16.92 -14.56
C LEU A 214 -4.03 -17.09 -15.81
N GLU A 215 -3.92 -16.13 -16.72
CA GLU A 215 -4.43 -16.25 -18.07
C GLU A 215 -3.31 -16.66 -19.03
N ILE A 216 -3.48 -17.79 -19.72
CA ILE A 216 -2.53 -18.25 -20.73
C ILE A 216 -3.05 -17.83 -22.10
N ASN A 217 -2.30 -16.93 -22.75
CA ASN A 217 -2.63 -16.54 -24.11
C ASN A 217 -2.27 -17.70 -25.08
N PRO A 218 -3.23 -18.19 -25.90
CA PRO A 218 -2.96 -19.23 -26.87
C PRO A 218 -1.84 -18.90 -27.88
N ALA A 219 -1.59 -17.62 -28.13
CA ALA A 219 -0.50 -17.18 -29.03
C ALA A 219 0.91 -17.44 -28.45
N ASP A 220 1.02 -17.55 -27.12
CA ASP A 220 2.26 -17.82 -26.42
C ASP A 220 2.59 -19.32 -26.30
N LEU A 221 1.72 -20.17 -26.89
CA LEU A 221 1.87 -21.60 -26.85
C LEU A 221 2.39 -22.16 -28.17
N LYS A 222 3.53 -22.83 -28.14
CA LYS A 222 3.98 -23.69 -29.24
C LYS A 222 3.61 -25.14 -28.95
N ILE A 223 2.83 -25.74 -29.85
CA ILE A 223 2.35 -27.12 -29.72
C ILE A 223 2.97 -27.95 -30.82
N ASP A 224 3.82 -28.90 -30.42
CA ASP A 224 4.48 -29.84 -31.30
C ASP A 224 3.90 -31.25 -31.07
N THR A 225 3.71 -31.99 -32.19
CA THR A 225 3.27 -33.39 -32.14
C THR A 225 4.44 -34.29 -32.43
N PHE A 226 4.59 -35.37 -31.69
CA PHE A 226 5.65 -36.33 -31.89
C PHE A 226 5.19 -37.80 -31.70
N ARG A 227 6.00 -38.74 -32.04
CA ARG A 227 5.68 -40.16 -31.84
C ARG A 227 5.95 -40.56 -30.39
N SER A 228 4.99 -41.25 -29.83
CA SER A 228 5.15 -41.77 -28.44
C SER A 228 6.30 -42.79 -28.39
N SER A 229 7.08 -42.79 -27.34
CA SER A 229 8.11 -43.77 -27.08
C SER A 229 7.63 -44.75 -26.01
N GLY A 230 7.83 -46.05 -26.20
CA GLY A 230 7.49 -47.11 -25.24
C GLY A 230 7.22 -48.45 -25.86
N ALA A 231 7.07 -49.49 -25.02
CA ALA A 231 6.75 -50.85 -25.44
C ALA A 231 5.27 -50.89 -25.92
N GLY A 232 5.07 -50.95 -27.23
CA GLY A 232 3.71 -50.98 -27.83
C GLY A 232 3.72 -51.43 -29.26
N GLY A 233 2.58 -51.86 -29.77
CA GLY A 233 2.39 -52.39 -31.13
C GLY A 233 2.39 -51.30 -32.19
N GLN A 234 1.97 -51.66 -33.41
CA GLN A 234 2.04 -50.78 -34.64
C GLN A 234 1.42 -49.37 -34.46
N HIS A 235 0.49 -49.17 -33.55
CA HIS A 235 -0.19 -47.89 -33.32
C HIS A 235 0.78 -46.88 -32.71
N ILE A 236 1.62 -47.26 -31.74
CA ILE A 236 2.56 -46.36 -31.05
C ILE A 236 3.64 -45.92 -31.98
N ASN A 237 4.10 -46.79 -32.89
CA ASN A 237 5.21 -46.50 -33.78
C ASN A 237 4.84 -45.76 -35.07
N LYS A 238 3.53 -45.72 -35.42
CA LYS A 238 3.06 -45.07 -36.63
C LYS A 238 2.30 -43.76 -36.43
N THR A 239 1.71 -43.55 -35.26
CA THR A 239 0.82 -42.40 -35.02
C THR A 239 1.52 -41.38 -34.11
N SER A 240 1.57 -40.09 -34.52
CA SER A 240 2.09 -39.00 -33.71
C SER A 240 1.01 -38.53 -32.70
N SER A 241 0.77 -39.35 -31.66
CA SER A 241 -0.24 -39.06 -30.62
C SER A 241 0.30 -38.29 -29.44
N ALA A 242 1.64 -38.27 -29.24
CA ALA A 242 2.28 -37.49 -28.19
C ALA A 242 2.32 -36.01 -28.51
N ILE A 243 2.13 -35.20 -27.48
CA ILE A 243 2.08 -33.72 -27.56
C ILE A 243 3.17 -33.14 -26.66
N ARG A 244 3.88 -32.15 -27.19
CA ARG A 244 4.75 -31.26 -26.46
C ARG A 244 4.18 -29.84 -26.55
N VAL A 245 3.91 -29.24 -25.39
CA VAL A 245 3.47 -27.84 -25.28
C VAL A 245 4.60 -27.05 -24.65
N THR A 246 5.02 -26.00 -25.33
CA THR A 246 6.05 -25.07 -24.84
C THR A 246 5.40 -23.70 -24.65
N HIS A 247 5.49 -23.15 -23.46
CA HIS A 247 5.13 -21.77 -23.17
C HIS A 247 6.33 -20.87 -23.51
N LEU A 248 6.19 -20.08 -24.56
CA LEU A 248 7.30 -19.30 -25.13
C LEU A 248 7.90 -18.29 -24.18
N PRO A 249 7.11 -17.49 -23.39
CA PRO A 249 7.67 -16.49 -22.50
C PRO A 249 8.51 -17.08 -21.34
N THR A 250 8.07 -18.19 -20.75
CA THR A 250 8.75 -18.82 -19.60
C THR A 250 9.67 -19.97 -20.00
N GLY A 251 9.62 -20.44 -21.25
CA GLY A 251 10.34 -21.61 -21.70
C GLY A 251 9.89 -22.94 -21.07
N THR A 252 8.77 -22.94 -20.35
CA THR A 252 8.24 -24.16 -19.68
C THR A 252 7.74 -25.15 -20.72
N VAL A 253 8.23 -26.38 -20.64
CA VAL A 253 7.87 -27.47 -21.55
C VAL A 253 7.11 -28.57 -20.80
N VAL A 254 6.00 -29.00 -21.39
CA VAL A 254 5.21 -30.13 -20.91
C VAL A 254 5.00 -31.12 -22.04
N GLU A 255 5.32 -32.38 -21.78
CA GLU A 255 5.07 -33.49 -22.70
C GLU A 255 4.00 -34.43 -22.13
N CYS A 256 3.11 -34.89 -22.97
CA CYS A 256 2.09 -35.87 -22.62
C CYS A 256 1.95 -36.90 -23.73
N GLN A 257 2.07 -38.19 -23.35
CA GLN A 257 1.96 -39.35 -24.25
C GLN A 257 1.13 -40.49 -23.65
N ASP A 258 0.36 -40.22 -22.61
CA ASP A 258 -0.33 -41.22 -21.80
C ASP A 258 -1.52 -41.85 -22.54
N GLU A 259 -2.18 -41.06 -23.38
CA GLU A 259 -3.39 -41.46 -24.08
C GLU A 259 -3.14 -41.78 -25.57
N ARG A 260 -3.98 -42.62 -26.14
CA ARG A 260 -3.96 -42.94 -27.56
C ARG A 260 -4.45 -41.78 -28.43
N SER A 261 -5.19 -40.86 -27.85
CA SER A 261 -5.80 -39.70 -28.52
C SER A 261 -4.93 -38.46 -28.37
N GLN A 262 -4.51 -37.89 -29.49
CA GLN A 262 -3.77 -36.64 -29.54
C GLN A 262 -4.50 -35.49 -28.84
N PHE A 263 -5.84 -35.39 -29.02
CA PHE A 263 -6.63 -34.34 -28.36
C PHE A 263 -6.63 -34.48 -26.84
N LYS A 264 -6.77 -35.71 -26.31
CA LYS A 264 -6.71 -35.94 -24.86
C LYS A 264 -5.34 -35.63 -24.28
N ASN A 265 -4.26 -35.97 -25.00
CA ASN A 265 -2.90 -35.63 -24.60
C ASN A 265 -2.68 -34.10 -24.62
N LYS A 266 -3.24 -33.38 -25.62
CA LYS A 266 -3.21 -31.92 -25.67
C LYS A 266 -3.90 -31.29 -24.45
N ASP A 267 -5.15 -31.70 -24.16
CA ASP A 267 -5.89 -31.17 -23.03
C ASP A 267 -5.21 -31.45 -21.70
N LYS A 268 -4.63 -32.64 -21.55
CA LYS A 268 -3.86 -33.02 -20.37
C LYS A 268 -2.57 -32.21 -20.23
N ALA A 269 -1.83 -32.03 -21.33
CA ALA A 269 -0.61 -31.24 -21.36
C ALA A 269 -0.90 -29.76 -21.00
N LEU A 270 -1.98 -29.18 -21.51
CA LEU A 270 -2.40 -27.82 -21.18
C LEU A 270 -2.78 -27.68 -19.72
N LYS A 271 -3.49 -28.64 -19.12
CA LYS A 271 -3.81 -28.63 -17.69
C LYS A 271 -2.55 -28.70 -16.83
N ILE A 272 -1.60 -29.57 -17.19
CA ILE A 272 -0.34 -29.67 -16.46
C ILE A 272 0.48 -28.38 -16.61
N LEU A 273 0.51 -27.80 -17.81
CA LEU A 273 1.21 -26.53 -18.06
C LEU A 273 0.61 -25.41 -17.19
N ARG A 274 -0.74 -25.29 -17.16
CA ARG A 274 -1.44 -24.30 -16.33
C ARG A 274 -1.09 -24.45 -14.87
N SER A 275 -1.09 -25.69 -14.35
CA SER A 275 -0.71 -25.94 -12.96
C SER A 275 0.75 -25.54 -12.68
N ARG A 276 1.68 -25.87 -13.57
CA ARG A 276 3.11 -25.52 -13.41
C ARG A 276 3.36 -24.01 -13.45
N LEU A 277 2.66 -23.32 -14.35
CA LEU A 277 2.79 -21.86 -14.47
C LEU A 277 2.16 -21.17 -13.25
N LEU A 278 1.01 -21.66 -12.77
CA LEU A 278 0.38 -21.16 -11.54
C LEU A 278 1.29 -21.39 -10.33
N ASP A 279 1.86 -22.59 -10.18
CA ASP A 279 2.81 -22.90 -9.09
C ASP A 279 4.07 -22.01 -9.16
N ALA A 280 4.56 -21.70 -10.36
CA ALA A 280 5.70 -20.82 -10.53
C ALA A 280 5.37 -19.37 -10.16
N ALA A 281 4.22 -18.84 -10.63
CA ALA A 281 3.76 -17.51 -10.30
C ALA A 281 3.47 -17.35 -8.80
N GLN A 282 2.88 -18.39 -8.16
CA GLN A 282 2.64 -18.40 -6.71
C GLN A 282 3.95 -18.34 -5.93
N ARG A 283 4.97 -19.13 -6.33
CA ARG A 283 6.29 -19.10 -5.67
C ARG A 283 6.97 -17.73 -5.80
N GLU A 284 6.94 -17.13 -6.98
CA GLU A 284 7.50 -15.81 -7.20
C GLU A 284 6.81 -14.75 -6.32
N HIS A 285 5.49 -14.82 -6.21
CA HIS A 285 4.69 -13.98 -5.33
C HIS A 285 5.05 -14.20 -3.84
N ASP A 286 5.13 -15.45 -3.40
CA ASP A 286 5.48 -15.79 -2.02
C ASP A 286 6.92 -15.36 -1.67
N GLU A 287 7.87 -15.48 -2.61
CA GLU A 287 9.25 -15.01 -2.45
C GLU A 287 9.31 -13.48 -2.34
N ALA A 288 8.52 -12.75 -3.13
CA ALA A 288 8.42 -11.30 -3.04
C ALA A 288 7.89 -10.86 -1.65
N ILE A 289 6.78 -11.45 -1.18
CA ILE A 289 6.23 -11.20 0.15
C ILE A 289 7.24 -11.53 1.25
N ALA A 290 7.94 -12.66 1.14
CA ALA A 290 8.95 -13.06 2.12
C ALA A 290 10.15 -12.09 2.15
N SER A 291 10.56 -11.57 0.99
CA SER A 291 11.61 -10.57 0.86
C SER A 291 11.18 -9.25 1.52
N ASP A 292 9.97 -8.76 1.23
CA ASP A 292 9.43 -7.54 1.81
C ASP A 292 9.32 -7.65 3.33
N ARG A 293 8.75 -8.76 3.82
CA ARG A 293 8.70 -9.05 5.26
C ARG A 293 10.08 -9.01 5.90
N LYS A 294 11.07 -9.63 5.27
CA LYS A 294 12.45 -9.67 5.77
C LYS A 294 13.09 -8.28 5.81
N SER A 295 12.85 -7.44 4.81
CA SER A 295 13.36 -6.07 4.75
C SER A 295 12.78 -5.20 5.85
N GLN A 296 11.50 -5.37 6.18
CA GLN A 296 10.80 -4.60 7.22
C GLN A 296 11.27 -4.97 8.63
N VAL A 297 11.51 -6.26 8.90
CA VAL A 297 11.82 -6.78 10.24
C VAL A 297 13.30 -6.62 10.60
N GLY A 298 14.21 -6.59 9.61
CA GLY A 298 15.65 -6.54 9.82
C GLY A 298 16.16 -7.71 10.66
N THR A 299 17.08 -7.45 11.61
CA THR A 299 17.58 -8.44 12.57
C THR A 299 16.80 -8.48 13.89
N GLY A 300 15.91 -7.49 14.13
CA GLY A 300 15.21 -7.29 15.39
C GLY A 300 16.11 -6.78 16.53
N ASP A 301 17.32 -6.32 16.21
CA ASP A 301 18.25 -5.78 17.21
C ASP A 301 17.74 -4.44 17.76
N ARG A 302 18.13 -4.15 19.01
CA ARG A 302 17.76 -2.90 19.71
C ARG A 302 18.27 -1.63 19.03
N SER A 303 19.28 -1.74 18.20
CA SER A 303 19.86 -0.62 17.43
C SER A 303 18.99 -0.21 16.22
N GLU A 304 18.23 -1.13 15.64
CA GLU A 304 17.40 -0.93 14.44
C GLU A 304 16.04 -0.28 14.72
N ARG A 305 15.83 0.18 15.94
CA ARG A 305 14.57 0.75 16.41
C ARG A 305 14.06 1.90 15.52
N ILE A 306 12.81 1.80 15.10
CA ILE A 306 12.09 2.91 14.50
C ILE A 306 11.44 3.79 15.58
N ARG A 307 10.96 3.15 16.68
CA ARG A 307 10.21 3.84 17.72
C ARG A 307 10.60 3.33 19.11
N THR A 308 10.58 4.22 20.10
CA THR A 308 10.82 3.89 21.51
C THR A 308 9.66 4.30 22.38
N TYR A 309 9.17 3.35 23.17
CA TYR A 309 8.12 3.50 24.17
C TYR A 309 8.75 3.50 25.56
N ASN A 310 8.86 4.67 26.17
CA ASN A 310 9.49 4.86 27.49
C ASN A 310 8.41 5.05 28.56
N TYR A 311 8.09 3.98 29.29
CA TYR A 311 7.05 3.97 30.32
C TYR A 311 7.38 4.87 31.52
N PRO A 312 8.60 4.84 32.10
CA PRO A 312 8.96 5.71 33.21
C PRO A 312 8.81 7.20 32.93
N GLN A 313 8.98 7.61 31.67
CA GLN A 313 8.85 9.01 31.26
C GLN A 313 7.50 9.33 30.60
N GLY A 314 6.60 8.35 30.43
CA GLY A 314 5.33 8.53 29.72
C GLY A 314 5.50 9.01 28.27
N ARG A 315 6.63 8.62 27.64
CA ARG A 315 7.11 9.21 26.40
C ARG A 315 7.19 8.18 25.27
N LEU A 316 6.69 8.58 24.09
CA LEU A 316 6.94 7.91 22.82
C LEU A 316 7.90 8.76 21.99
N THR A 317 8.88 8.14 21.35
CA THR A 317 9.79 8.81 20.40
C THR A 317 9.85 8.00 19.10
N ASP A 318 9.45 8.61 17.98
CA ASP A 318 9.70 8.07 16.64
C ASP A 318 11.03 8.63 16.13
N HIS A 319 11.99 7.72 15.90
CA HIS A 319 13.36 8.09 15.55
C HIS A 319 13.55 8.46 14.09
N ARG A 320 12.61 8.08 13.22
CA ARG A 320 12.66 8.38 11.78
C ARG A 320 12.48 9.88 11.52
N ILE A 321 11.58 10.50 12.28
CA ILE A 321 11.22 11.92 12.12
C ILE A 321 11.58 12.78 13.34
N GLY A 322 12.23 12.20 14.37
CA GLY A 322 12.58 12.88 15.60
C GLY A 322 11.38 13.33 16.46
N LEU A 323 10.18 12.80 16.18
CA LEU A 323 8.96 13.17 16.91
C LEU A 323 8.99 12.60 18.33
N THR A 324 8.70 13.45 19.32
CA THR A 324 8.61 13.04 20.73
C THR A 324 7.31 13.52 21.35
N LEU A 325 6.50 12.58 21.86
CA LEU A 325 5.21 12.85 22.49
C LEU A 325 5.19 12.33 23.92
N TYR A 326 4.66 13.13 24.85
CA TYR A 326 4.53 12.81 26.28
C TYR A 326 3.12 12.35 26.65
N LYS A 327 2.50 11.54 25.79
CA LYS A 327 1.14 10.98 25.94
C LYS A 327 1.11 9.48 25.67
N LEU A 328 2.12 8.76 26.18
CA LEU A 328 2.30 7.33 25.91
C LEU A 328 1.04 6.50 26.24
N GLU A 329 0.35 6.77 27.34
CA GLU A 329 -0.84 6.04 27.74
C GLU A 329 -1.99 6.21 26.74
N GLN A 330 -2.19 7.41 26.21
CA GLN A 330 -3.21 7.68 25.19
C GLN A 330 -2.89 6.94 23.91
N ILE A 331 -1.62 6.96 23.50
CA ILE A 331 -1.14 6.25 22.31
C ILE A 331 -1.35 4.73 22.44
N LEU A 332 -1.01 4.15 23.60
CA LEU A 332 -1.23 2.72 23.87
C LEU A 332 -2.72 2.34 23.95
N ASN A 333 -3.59 3.31 24.14
CA ASN A 333 -5.04 3.17 24.05
C ASN A 333 -5.63 3.53 22.68
N GLY A 334 -4.79 3.60 21.63
CA GLY A 334 -5.23 3.72 20.24
C GLY A 334 -5.18 5.13 19.65
N ASP A 335 -4.71 6.17 20.37
CA ASP A 335 -4.57 7.53 19.83
C ASP A 335 -3.27 7.64 19.01
N LEU A 336 -3.27 7.07 17.80
CA LEU A 336 -2.11 7.00 16.90
C LEU A 336 -2.11 8.09 15.82
N ASP A 337 -3.19 8.84 15.65
CA ASP A 337 -3.34 9.76 14.51
C ASP A 337 -2.21 10.77 14.42
N GLU A 338 -1.84 11.43 15.51
CA GLU A 338 -0.78 12.43 15.50
C GLU A 338 0.57 11.86 15.04
N VAL A 339 0.89 10.61 15.43
CA VAL A 339 2.13 9.94 15.03
C VAL A 339 2.08 9.56 13.54
N ILE A 340 0.96 8.97 13.12
CA ILE A 340 0.77 8.50 11.74
C ILE A 340 0.71 9.69 10.78
N ASP A 341 -0.02 10.74 11.10
CA ASP A 341 -0.14 11.93 10.25
C ASP A 341 1.21 12.66 10.10
N ALA A 342 2.01 12.73 11.17
CA ALA A 342 3.37 13.27 11.10
C ALA A 342 4.27 12.44 10.18
N LEU A 343 4.17 11.09 10.22
CA LEU A 343 4.91 10.21 9.34
C LEU A 343 4.44 10.34 7.88
N ILE A 344 3.14 10.37 7.63
CA ILE A 344 2.58 10.60 6.29
C ILE A 344 3.11 11.90 5.71
N THR A 345 3.08 12.98 6.49
CA THR A 345 3.56 14.30 6.07
C THR A 345 5.05 14.28 5.73
N HIS A 346 5.85 13.63 6.57
CA HIS A 346 7.30 13.52 6.36
C HIS A 346 7.63 12.75 5.06
N TYR A 347 7.05 11.56 4.87
CA TYR A 347 7.32 10.75 3.68
C TYR A 347 6.77 11.38 2.39
N ARG A 348 5.66 12.09 2.46
CA ARG A 348 5.17 12.89 1.33
C ARG A 348 6.12 14.02 0.96
N ALA A 349 6.69 14.71 1.96
CA ALA A 349 7.69 15.75 1.71
C ALA A 349 8.98 15.18 1.11
N GLU A 350 9.44 14.02 1.57
CA GLU A 350 10.59 13.33 0.97
C GLU A 350 10.33 12.92 -0.49
N ALA A 351 9.15 12.38 -0.78
CA ALA A 351 8.76 12.00 -2.13
C ALA A 351 8.74 13.21 -3.08
N LEU A 352 8.18 14.36 -2.62
CA LEU A 352 8.21 15.62 -3.38
C LEU A 352 9.63 16.11 -3.69
N ASN A 353 10.52 16.03 -2.72
CA ASN A 353 11.92 16.43 -2.93
C ASN A 353 12.64 15.51 -3.91
N ALA A 354 12.39 14.19 -3.84
CA ALA A 354 12.97 13.22 -4.77
C ALA A 354 12.49 13.41 -6.21
N GLU A 355 11.22 13.76 -6.44
CA GLU A 355 10.71 14.12 -7.79
C GLU A 355 11.36 15.39 -8.33
N GLN A 356 11.58 16.41 -7.49
CA GLN A 356 12.23 17.65 -7.91
C GLN A 356 13.71 17.44 -8.31
N GLU A 357 14.40 16.49 -7.69
CA GLU A 357 15.79 16.14 -8.03
C GLU A 357 15.89 15.34 -9.35
N GLN A 358 14.83 14.62 -9.76
CA GLN A 358 14.77 13.87 -11.01
C GLN A 358 14.38 14.74 -12.22
N ASP A 359 13.74 15.87 -12.00
CA ASP A 359 13.34 16.83 -13.05
C ASP A 359 14.45 17.88 -13.34
N LEU A 360 15.59 17.84 -12.63
CA LEU A 360 16.78 18.68 -12.81
C LEU A 360 17.90 17.94 -13.57
#